data_769395beb15e448910111fc5586a70b1
#
_entry.id   769395beb15e448910111fc5586a70b1
#
_cell.length_a   1.000
_cell.length_b   1.000
_cell.length_c   1.000
_cell.angle_alpha   90.00
_cell.angle_beta   90.00
_cell.angle_gamma   90.00
#
_symmetry.space_group_name_H-M   'P 1'
#
loop_
_entity.id
_entity.type
_entity.pdbx_description
1 polymer ?
#
loop_
_entity_poly.entity_id
_entity_poly.type
_entity_poly.pdbx_seq_one_letter_code
_entity_poly.pdbx_strand_id
1 'polypeptide(L)'
;MISNFIKRAITGILFVAILVGCILYNSFSFGILFMAISALTIYEFGQLINSRAEGVNVNKTIIMLGGAYLFLAVMGFCIDAADSKIFIPYLLLLLYLMISELYLKKASSMLNWAYSMLSQLYIGLPFALLNVLAFHTDPEYSSVSYNPILPLSIFIFLWLSDTGAYCVGSLIGKHRLFERISPKKSWEGSIGGGVVAIGASFVLAHYFTIMSMWEWAGLALVVVVFGTWGDLTESLLKRQLHVKDSGTILPGHGGMLDRFDSALMAIPAAAVSYTHLTLPT
;
A
#
# COMPACT_ATOMS: atom_id res chain seq x y z
N MET A 1 -28.89 -0.95 14.64
CA MET A 1 -27.60 -1.62 14.81
C MET A 1 -27.33 -2.67 13.73
N ILE A 2 -28.24 -3.60 13.46
CA ILE A 2 -28.13 -4.66 12.44
C ILE A 2 -27.87 -4.11 11.02
N SER A 3 -28.56 -3.03 10.63
CA SER A 3 -28.37 -2.40 9.28
C SER A 3 -26.94 -1.91 9.04
N ASN A 4 -26.27 -1.35 10.07
CA ASN A 4 -24.89 -0.85 9.92
C ASN A 4 -23.87 -1.99 9.85
N PHE A 5 -24.07 -3.09 10.56
CA PHE A 5 -23.24 -4.28 10.49
C PHE A 5 -23.33 -4.94 9.10
N ILE A 6 -24.56 -5.12 8.58
CA ILE A 6 -24.78 -5.68 7.24
C ILE A 6 -24.15 -4.82 6.16
N LYS A 7 -24.30 -3.49 6.21
CA LYS A 7 -23.65 -2.57 5.27
C LYS A 7 -22.14 -2.73 5.28
N ARG A 8 -21.54 -2.79 6.48
CA ARG A 8 -20.09 -3.04 6.63
C ARG A 8 -19.68 -4.38 6.02
N ALA A 9 -20.35 -5.47 6.36
CA ALA A 9 -20.03 -6.78 5.82
C ALA A 9 -20.09 -6.81 4.29
N ILE A 10 -21.15 -6.27 3.69
CA ILE A 10 -21.31 -6.22 2.23
C ILE A 10 -20.20 -5.38 1.58
N THR A 11 -19.92 -4.18 2.10
CA THR A 11 -18.86 -3.32 1.54
C THR A 11 -17.49 -3.99 1.64
N GLY A 12 -17.17 -4.68 2.76
CA GLY A 12 -15.90 -5.39 2.92
C GLY A 12 -15.77 -6.56 1.97
N ILE A 13 -16.81 -7.39 1.84
CA ILE A 13 -16.82 -8.52 0.90
C ILE A 13 -16.66 -8.04 -0.54
N LEU A 14 -17.42 -6.99 -0.93
CA LEU A 14 -17.35 -6.42 -2.27
C LEU A 14 -15.96 -5.84 -2.56
N PHE A 15 -15.36 -5.14 -1.60
CA PHE A 15 -14.02 -4.59 -1.73
C PHE A 15 -12.98 -5.70 -1.96
N VAL A 16 -13.00 -6.76 -1.16
CA VAL A 16 -12.08 -7.90 -1.33
C VAL A 16 -12.34 -8.62 -2.65
N ALA A 17 -13.61 -8.83 -3.02
CA ALA A 17 -13.97 -9.48 -4.28
C ALA A 17 -13.49 -8.69 -5.52
N ILE A 18 -13.64 -7.36 -5.51
CA ILE A 18 -13.14 -6.49 -6.58
C ILE A 18 -11.61 -6.54 -6.63
N LEU A 19 -10.93 -6.42 -5.48
CA LEU A 19 -9.48 -6.43 -5.41
C LEU A 19 -8.91 -7.76 -5.93
N VAL A 20 -9.37 -8.87 -5.41
CA VAL A 20 -8.92 -10.21 -5.83
C VAL A 20 -9.30 -10.47 -7.30
N GLY A 21 -10.54 -10.14 -7.69
CA GLY A 21 -11.02 -10.34 -9.05
C GLY A 21 -10.21 -9.55 -10.08
N CYS A 22 -9.91 -8.28 -9.82
CA CYS A 22 -9.10 -7.46 -10.73
C CYS A 22 -7.63 -7.90 -10.80
N ILE A 23 -7.06 -8.38 -9.68
CA ILE A 23 -5.70 -8.94 -9.70
C ILE A 23 -5.65 -10.22 -10.53
N LEU A 24 -6.61 -11.14 -10.33
CA LEU A 24 -6.59 -12.46 -10.99
C LEU A 24 -7.04 -12.43 -12.44
N TYR A 25 -7.85 -11.43 -12.86
CA TYR A 25 -8.45 -11.44 -14.19
C TYR A 25 -7.42 -11.17 -15.29
N ASN A 26 -6.69 -10.05 -15.25
CA ASN A 26 -5.59 -9.73 -16.18
C ASN A 26 -4.79 -8.50 -15.73
N SER A 27 -3.68 -8.20 -16.44
CA SER A 27 -2.80 -7.06 -16.19
C SER A 27 -3.49 -5.70 -16.38
N PHE A 28 -4.46 -5.59 -17.28
CA PHE A 28 -5.18 -4.35 -17.53
C PHE A 28 -6.13 -3.99 -16.37
N SER A 29 -6.90 -4.97 -15.87
CA SER A 29 -7.77 -4.76 -14.71
C SER A 29 -6.97 -4.46 -13.45
N PHE A 30 -5.85 -5.13 -13.24
CA PHE A 30 -4.89 -4.81 -12.19
C PHE A 30 -4.39 -3.37 -12.30
N GLY A 31 -3.97 -2.96 -13.51
CA GLY A 31 -3.46 -1.61 -13.77
C GLY A 31 -4.49 -0.52 -13.47
N ILE A 32 -5.72 -0.65 -13.98
CA ILE A 32 -6.81 0.31 -13.72
C ILE A 32 -7.15 0.38 -12.23
N LEU A 33 -7.27 -0.77 -11.57
CA LEU A 33 -7.62 -0.83 -10.16
C LEU A 33 -6.59 -0.11 -9.29
N PHE A 34 -5.32 -0.47 -9.39
CA PHE A 34 -4.30 0.09 -8.51
C PHE A 34 -3.91 1.53 -8.87
N MET A 35 -4.01 1.93 -10.13
CA MET A 35 -3.94 3.34 -10.52
C MET A 35 -5.05 4.15 -9.82
N ALA A 36 -6.29 3.66 -9.87
CA ALA A 36 -7.42 4.33 -9.22
C ALA A 36 -7.29 4.34 -7.69
N ILE A 37 -6.86 3.25 -7.08
CA ILE A 37 -6.60 3.18 -5.63
C ILE A 37 -5.51 4.19 -5.24
N SER A 38 -4.38 4.22 -5.94
CA SER A 38 -3.30 5.19 -5.70
C SER A 38 -3.81 6.63 -5.79
N ALA A 39 -4.53 6.95 -6.87
CA ALA A 39 -5.10 8.28 -7.07
C ALA A 39 -6.08 8.69 -5.96
N LEU A 40 -7.03 7.82 -5.61
CA LEU A 40 -8.02 8.08 -4.58
C LEU A 40 -7.39 8.21 -3.18
N THR A 41 -6.41 7.38 -2.86
CA THR A 41 -5.70 7.42 -1.58
C THR A 41 -4.91 8.73 -1.44
N ILE A 42 -4.21 9.16 -2.49
CA ILE A 42 -3.48 10.44 -2.50
C ILE A 42 -4.45 11.63 -2.41
N TYR A 43 -5.57 11.58 -3.12
CA TYR A 43 -6.59 12.62 -3.05
C TYR A 43 -7.17 12.74 -1.63
N GLU A 44 -7.51 11.61 -1.01
CA GLU A 44 -8.01 11.54 0.36
C GLU A 44 -6.98 12.07 1.35
N PHE A 45 -5.71 11.65 1.21
CA PHE A 45 -4.61 12.18 2.02
C PHE A 45 -4.49 13.71 1.89
N GLY A 46 -4.49 14.24 0.66
CA GLY A 46 -4.45 15.68 0.41
C GLY A 46 -5.65 16.42 1.01
N GLN A 47 -6.84 15.82 0.98
CA GLN A 47 -8.04 16.37 1.60
C GLN A 47 -7.93 16.37 3.14
N LEU A 48 -7.42 15.30 3.72
CA LEU A 48 -7.19 15.17 5.16
C LEU A 48 -6.20 16.23 5.64
N ILE A 49 -5.04 16.35 5.00
CA ILE A 49 -4.00 17.33 5.36
C ILE A 49 -4.53 18.75 5.23
N ASN A 50 -5.19 19.12 4.13
CA ASN A 50 -5.75 20.46 3.94
C ASN A 50 -6.82 20.84 4.96
N SER A 51 -7.52 19.84 5.53
CA SER A 51 -8.58 20.07 6.50
C SER A 51 -8.10 20.07 7.96
N ARG A 52 -6.92 19.49 8.24
CA ARG A 52 -6.46 19.20 9.61
C ARG A 52 -5.10 19.79 9.96
N ALA A 53 -4.21 19.98 8.97
CA ALA A 53 -2.92 20.60 9.20
C ALA A 53 -3.02 22.11 9.02
N GLU A 54 -2.67 22.86 10.07
CA GLU A 54 -2.77 24.33 10.08
C GLU A 54 -1.87 24.98 9.04
N GLY A 55 -2.44 25.90 8.28
CA GLY A 55 -1.73 26.65 7.23
C GLY A 55 -1.37 25.83 5.99
N VAL A 56 -1.73 24.56 5.91
CA VAL A 56 -1.44 23.69 4.76
C VAL A 56 -2.55 23.76 3.72
N ASN A 57 -2.14 23.89 2.45
CA ASN A 57 -3.05 23.90 1.30
C ASN A 57 -2.35 23.30 0.07
N VAL A 58 -2.24 21.95 0.04
CA VAL A 58 -1.69 21.24 -1.11
C VAL A 58 -2.70 21.16 -2.25
N ASN A 59 -2.22 21.12 -3.49
CA ASN A 59 -3.09 20.93 -4.65
C ASN A 59 -3.42 19.43 -4.79
N LYS A 60 -4.56 19.01 -4.22
CA LYS A 60 -5.02 17.61 -4.20
C LYS A 60 -5.08 16.97 -5.57
N THR A 61 -5.53 17.72 -6.58
CA THR A 61 -5.69 17.19 -7.94
C THR A 61 -4.34 16.91 -8.59
N ILE A 62 -3.37 17.79 -8.41
CA ILE A 62 -2.04 17.62 -9.02
C ILE A 62 -1.29 16.47 -8.35
N ILE A 63 -1.30 16.38 -7.02
CA ILE A 63 -0.66 15.25 -6.34
C ILE A 63 -1.32 13.91 -6.68
N MET A 64 -2.66 13.88 -6.82
CA MET A 64 -3.43 12.72 -7.27
C MET A 64 -3.00 12.26 -8.68
N LEU A 65 -2.93 13.20 -9.62
CA LEU A 65 -2.49 12.92 -10.99
C LEU A 65 -1.03 12.44 -11.02
N GLY A 66 -0.18 13.00 -10.14
CA GLY A 66 1.20 12.55 -9.98
C GLY A 66 1.31 11.07 -9.58
N GLY A 67 0.55 10.64 -8.58
CA GLY A 67 0.54 9.25 -8.15
C GLY A 67 -0.05 8.29 -9.17
N ALA A 68 -1.15 8.70 -9.84
CA ALA A 68 -1.73 7.93 -10.94
C ALA A 68 -0.74 7.76 -12.10
N TYR A 69 -0.06 8.84 -12.48
CA TYR A 69 0.95 8.81 -13.53
C TYR A 69 2.16 7.96 -13.13
N LEU A 70 2.67 8.09 -11.90
CA LEU A 70 3.78 7.28 -11.40
C LEU A 70 3.46 5.79 -11.50
N PHE A 71 2.25 5.39 -11.10
CA PHE A 71 1.80 4.00 -11.22
C PHE A 71 1.87 3.52 -12.67
N LEU A 72 1.30 4.30 -13.62
CA LEU A 72 1.30 3.95 -15.04
C LEU A 72 2.70 3.98 -15.66
N ALA A 73 3.56 4.91 -15.23
CA ALA A 73 4.94 5.00 -15.71
C ALA A 73 5.76 3.77 -15.30
N VAL A 74 5.64 3.33 -14.03
CA VAL A 74 6.30 2.11 -13.57
C VAL A 74 5.70 0.88 -14.26
N MET A 75 4.39 0.82 -14.44
CA MET A 75 3.74 -0.26 -15.19
C MET A 75 4.28 -0.32 -16.64
N GLY A 76 4.28 0.81 -17.37
CA GLY A 76 4.76 0.90 -18.74
C GLY A 76 6.22 0.50 -18.88
N PHE A 77 7.05 0.84 -17.89
CA PHE A 77 8.45 0.42 -17.82
C PHE A 77 8.58 -1.08 -17.54
N CYS A 78 7.81 -1.63 -16.58
CA CYS A 78 7.86 -3.05 -16.24
C CYS A 78 7.36 -3.98 -17.36
N ILE A 79 6.42 -3.51 -18.21
CA ILE A 79 5.92 -4.29 -19.36
C ILE A 79 6.73 -4.08 -20.64
N ASP A 80 7.87 -3.36 -20.55
CA ASP A 80 8.74 -3.00 -21.70
C ASP A 80 8.02 -2.23 -22.83
N ALA A 81 6.93 -1.54 -22.47
CA ALA A 81 6.19 -0.69 -23.43
C ALA A 81 6.81 0.72 -23.56
N ALA A 82 7.66 1.11 -22.62
CA ALA A 82 8.30 2.42 -22.61
C ALA A 82 9.69 2.35 -21.94
N ASP A 83 10.60 3.17 -22.43
CA ASP A 83 11.93 3.33 -21.84
C ASP A 83 11.92 4.26 -20.60
N SER A 84 13.08 4.47 -19.98
CA SER A 84 13.23 5.31 -18.80
C SER A 84 12.76 6.77 -18.98
N LYS A 85 12.59 7.24 -20.23
CA LYS A 85 12.08 8.60 -20.51
C LYS A 85 10.62 8.79 -20.05
N ILE A 86 9.87 7.71 -19.85
CA ILE A 86 8.51 7.77 -19.31
C ILE A 86 8.46 8.44 -17.93
N PHE A 87 9.56 8.46 -17.18
CA PHE A 87 9.62 9.14 -15.88
C PHE A 87 9.84 10.65 -15.96
N ILE A 88 10.21 11.20 -17.15
CA ILE A 88 10.46 12.64 -17.31
C ILE A 88 9.23 13.49 -16.94
N PRO A 89 8.00 13.20 -17.42
CA PRO A 89 6.82 13.99 -17.03
C PRO A 89 6.55 13.96 -15.52
N TYR A 90 6.84 12.85 -14.85
CA TYR A 90 6.71 12.78 -13.40
C TYR A 90 7.72 13.68 -12.68
N LEU A 91 8.96 13.67 -13.12
CA LEU A 91 10.00 14.58 -12.57
C LEU A 91 9.62 16.04 -12.80
N LEU A 92 9.10 16.39 -13.98
CA LEU A 92 8.60 17.74 -14.26
C LEU A 92 7.41 18.11 -13.37
N LEU A 93 6.52 17.17 -13.05
CA LEU A 93 5.42 17.38 -12.10
C LEU A 93 5.95 17.65 -10.69
N LEU A 94 6.96 16.92 -10.22
CA LEU A 94 7.59 17.17 -8.91
C LEU A 94 8.24 18.57 -8.89
N LEU A 95 8.96 18.96 -9.94
CA LEU A 95 9.52 20.30 -10.08
C LEU A 95 8.42 21.37 -10.09
N TYR A 96 7.33 21.13 -10.81
CA TYR A 96 6.17 22.04 -10.82
C TYR A 96 5.58 22.20 -9.41
N LEU A 97 5.41 21.13 -8.65
CA LEU A 97 4.91 21.22 -7.27
C LEU A 97 5.82 22.09 -6.38
N MET A 98 7.14 22.03 -6.59
CA MET A 98 8.09 22.87 -5.85
C MET A 98 8.03 24.33 -6.31
N ILE A 99 8.07 24.57 -7.62
CA ILE A 99 8.13 25.93 -8.19
C ILE A 99 6.81 26.67 -7.95
N SER A 100 5.66 25.99 -8.05
CA SER A 100 4.35 26.61 -7.88
C SER A 100 4.17 27.30 -6.52
N GLU A 101 4.73 26.74 -5.45
CA GLU A 101 4.65 27.34 -4.11
C GLU A 101 5.41 28.68 -3.99
N LEU A 102 6.40 28.95 -4.85
CA LEU A 102 7.10 30.25 -4.88
C LEU A 102 6.17 31.40 -5.32
N TYR A 103 5.20 31.10 -6.19
CA TYR A 103 4.28 32.08 -6.77
C TYR A 103 2.94 32.19 -6.05
N LEU A 104 2.51 31.12 -5.34
CA LEU A 104 1.16 31.03 -4.78
C LEU A 104 0.97 31.77 -3.44
N LYS A 105 2.02 32.36 -2.85
CA LYS A 105 1.97 33.13 -1.58
C LYS A 105 1.14 32.49 -0.48
N LYS A 106 1.25 31.18 -0.31
CA LYS A 106 0.53 30.42 0.73
C LYS A 106 1.20 30.58 2.09
N ALA A 107 0.45 30.33 3.17
CA ALA A 107 0.92 30.53 4.53
C ALA A 107 2.09 29.62 4.92
N SER A 108 2.14 28.39 4.41
CA SER A 108 3.13 27.38 4.81
C SER A 108 3.67 26.58 3.61
N SER A 109 4.41 27.25 2.70
CA SER A 109 4.95 26.61 1.49
C SER A 109 5.83 25.40 1.80
N MET A 110 6.66 25.45 2.86
CA MET A 110 7.50 24.29 3.25
C MET A 110 6.66 23.07 3.66
N LEU A 111 5.57 23.26 4.41
CA LEU A 111 4.67 22.17 4.77
C LEU A 111 3.92 21.65 3.54
N ASN A 112 3.53 22.52 2.61
CA ASN A 112 2.93 22.10 1.34
C ASN A 112 3.89 21.23 0.53
N TRP A 113 5.18 21.60 0.43
CA TRP A 113 6.19 20.74 -0.19
C TRP A 113 6.32 19.39 0.53
N ALA A 114 6.48 19.44 1.86
CA ALA A 114 6.65 18.22 2.64
C ALA A 114 5.47 17.25 2.45
N TYR A 115 4.24 17.72 2.56
CA TYR A 115 3.06 16.86 2.39
C TYR A 115 2.82 16.43 0.93
N SER A 116 3.14 17.30 -0.05
CA SER A 116 3.07 16.92 -1.46
C SER A 116 4.08 15.79 -1.77
N MET A 117 5.33 15.93 -1.33
CA MET A 117 6.36 14.89 -1.52
C MET A 117 6.05 13.64 -0.72
N LEU A 118 5.56 13.79 0.54
CA LEU A 118 5.14 12.65 1.35
C LEU A 118 4.03 11.85 0.66
N SER A 119 3.06 12.52 0.04
CA SER A 119 1.99 11.82 -0.71
C SER A 119 2.53 10.95 -1.84
N GLN A 120 3.57 11.42 -2.54
CA GLN A 120 4.18 10.68 -3.63
C GLN A 120 5.06 9.52 -3.12
N LEU A 121 5.85 9.75 -2.07
CA LEU A 121 6.77 8.74 -1.53
C LEU A 121 6.07 7.71 -0.65
N TYR A 122 5.12 8.13 0.17
CA TYR A 122 4.45 7.26 1.15
C TYR A 122 3.27 6.49 0.55
N ILE A 123 2.60 7.05 -0.49
CA ILE A 123 1.41 6.44 -1.09
C ILE A 123 1.66 6.08 -2.56
N GLY A 124 2.09 7.04 -3.39
CA GLY A 124 2.24 6.83 -4.83
C GLY A 124 3.28 5.77 -5.17
N LEU A 125 4.47 5.89 -4.58
CA LEU A 125 5.58 4.95 -4.82
C LEU A 125 5.26 3.52 -4.38
N PRO A 126 4.73 3.24 -3.18
CA PRO A 126 4.32 1.89 -2.80
C PRO A 126 3.38 1.23 -3.80
N PHE A 127 2.29 1.90 -4.19
CA PHE A 127 1.39 1.33 -5.19
C PHE A 127 2.07 1.10 -6.54
N ALA A 128 2.92 2.02 -6.99
CA ALA A 128 3.67 1.85 -8.24
C ALA A 128 4.62 0.63 -8.19
N LEU A 129 5.23 0.34 -7.05
CA LEU A 129 6.11 -0.82 -6.86
C LEU A 129 5.38 -2.17 -6.91
N LEU A 130 4.04 -2.22 -6.81
CA LEU A 130 3.30 -3.45 -7.11
C LEU A 130 3.54 -3.97 -8.52
N ASN A 131 3.84 -3.08 -9.49
CA ASN A 131 4.15 -3.49 -10.85
C ASN A 131 5.46 -4.30 -10.93
N VAL A 132 6.45 -3.98 -10.08
CA VAL A 132 7.71 -4.75 -10.01
C VAL A 132 7.47 -6.20 -9.57
N LEU A 133 6.44 -6.42 -8.74
CA LEU A 133 6.04 -7.76 -8.30
C LEU A 133 5.09 -8.46 -9.28
N ALA A 134 4.35 -7.70 -10.07
CA ALA A 134 3.34 -8.22 -10.99
C ALA A 134 3.91 -8.64 -12.34
N PHE A 135 5.00 -8.02 -12.78
CA PHE A 135 5.56 -8.25 -14.11
C PHE A 135 6.97 -8.82 -14.02
N HIS A 136 7.22 -9.90 -14.74
CA HIS A 136 8.50 -10.60 -14.79
C HIS A 136 8.96 -10.72 -16.22
N THR A 137 10.24 -10.45 -16.47
CA THR A 137 10.88 -10.75 -17.75
C THR A 137 11.37 -12.19 -17.71
N ASP A 138 10.91 -13.00 -18.64
CA ASP A 138 11.43 -14.34 -18.87
C ASP A 138 12.81 -14.20 -19.56
N PRO A 139 13.91 -14.66 -18.90
CA PRO A 139 15.25 -14.53 -19.48
C PRO A 139 15.44 -15.32 -20.78
N GLU A 140 14.68 -16.41 -20.97
CA GLU A 140 14.81 -17.29 -22.12
C GLU A 140 14.10 -16.74 -23.35
N TYR A 141 12.94 -16.12 -23.17
CA TYR A 141 12.11 -15.63 -24.29
C TYR A 141 12.12 -14.11 -24.44
N SER A 142 12.79 -13.37 -23.55
CA SER A 142 12.77 -11.89 -23.49
C SER A 142 11.33 -11.32 -23.53
N SER A 143 10.38 -12.08 -23.02
CA SER A 143 8.98 -11.70 -22.98
C SER A 143 8.58 -11.34 -21.54
N VAL A 144 7.77 -10.29 -21.40
CA VAL A 144 7.24 -9.91 -20.10
C VAL A 144 5.93 -10.63 -19.85
N SER A 145 5.84 -11.34 -18.72
CA SER A 145 4.65 -12.04 -18.28
C SER A 145 4.03 -11.37 -17.05
N TYR A 146 2.69 -11.37 -16.98
CA TYR A 146 1.95 -10.92 -15.82
C TYR A 146 1.76 -12.08 -14.84
N ASN A 147 2.20 -11.89 -13.60
CA ASN A 147 2.01 -12.85 -12.52
C ASN A 147 1.15 -12.23 -11.41
N PRO A 148 -0.11 -12.63 -11.23
CA PRO A 148 -0.98 -12.08 -10.21
C PRO A 148 -0.66 -12.56 -8.80
N ILE A 149 0.09 -13.67 -8.65
CA ILE A 149 0.23 -14.36 -7.36
C ILE A 149 1.09 -13.57 -6.38
N LEU A 150 2.17 -12.93 -6.86
CA LEU A 150 3.04 -12.15 -5.97
C LEU A 150 2.34 -10.91 -5.40
N PRO A 151 1.70 -10.02 -6.19
CA PRO A 151 0.90 -8.94 -5.63
C PRO A 151 -0.20 -9.42 -4.70
N LEU A 152 -0.90 -10.51 -5.06
CA LEU A 152 -1.98 -11.07 -4.25
C LEU A 152 -1.46 -11.64 -2.92
N SER A 153 -0.29 -12.28 -2.91
CA SER A 153 0.30 -12.86 -1.71
C SER A 153 0.55 -11.84 -0.61
N ILE A 154 0.92 -10.59 -0.96
CA ILE A 154 1.10 -9.50 0.02
C ILE A 154 -0.22 -9.28 0.79
N PHE A 155 -1.33 -9.15 0.07
CA PHE A 155 -2.64 -8.93 0.71
C PHE A 155 -3.08 -10.14 1.52
N ILE A 156 -2.84 -11.36 1.04
CA ILE A 156 -3.10 -12.60 1.79
C ILE A 156 -2.32 -12.60 3.11
N PHE A 157 -1.01 -12.30 3.08
CA PHE A 157 -0.18 -12.28 4.29
C PHE A 157 -0.62 -11.19 5.26
N LEU A 158 -0.96 -9.99 4.78
CA LEU A 158 -1.47 -8.91 5.62
C LEU A 158 -2.80 -9.29 6.26
N TRP A 159 -3.78 -9.79 5.51
CA TRP A 159 -5.10 -10.16 6.05
C TRP A 159 -5.01 -11.32 7.05
N LEU A 160 -4.17 -12.32 6.78
CA LEU A 160 -3.96 -13.44 7.69
C LEU A 160 -3.19 -13.02 8.94
N SER A 161 -2.20 -12.15 8.78
CA SER A 161 -1.48 -11.55 9.91
C SER A 161 -2.41 -10.74 10.80
N ASP A 162 -3.26 -9.88 10.25
CA ASP A 162 -4.21 -9.08 11.03
C ASP A 162 -5.23 -9.97 11.75
N THR A 163 -5.76 -10.98 11.07
CA THR A 163 -6.69 -11.94 11.66
C THR A 163 -6.03 -12.74 12.78
N GLY A 164 -4.83 -13.26 12.54
CA GLY A 164 -4.04 -13.99 13.53
C GLY A 164 -3.67 -13.12 14.72
N ALA A 165 -3.25 -11.87 14.47
CA ALA A 165 -2.92 -10.90 15.51
C ALA A 165 -4.14 -10.56 16.36
N TYR A 166 -5.31 -10.41 15.78
CA TYR A 166 -6.55 -10.20 16.50
C TYR A 166 -6.93 -11.41 17.38
N CYS A 167 -6.89 -12.62 16.80
CA CYS A 167 -7.24 -13.84 17.54
C CYS A 167 -6.28 -14.08 18.71
N VAL A 168 -4.98 -14.09 18.46
CA VAL A 168 -3.97 -14.36 19.50
C VAL A 168 -3.91 -13.21 20.50
N GLY A 169 -3.92 -11.97 20.05
CA GLY A 169 -3.86 -10.78 20.90
C GLY A 169 -5.08 -10.64 21.82
N SER A 170 -6.27 -11.06 21.38
CA SER A 170 -7.47 -11.07 22.21
C SER A 170 -7.47 -12.14 23.29
N LEU A 171 -6.79 -13.27 23.07
CA LEU A 171 -6.73 -14.42 23.98
C LEU A 171 -5.60 -14.27 25.02
N ILE A 172 -4.40 -13.91 24.56
CA ILE A 172 -3.19 -13.94 25.40
C ILE A 172 -2.38 -12.63 25.40
N GLY A 173 -2.85 -11.57 24.72
CA GLY A 173 -2.13 -10.29 24.60
C GLY A 173 -2.01 -9.55 25.92
N LYS A 174 -0.79 -9.52 26.49
CA LYS A 174 -0.46 -8.86 27.76
C LYS A 174 0.43 -7.64 27.56
N HIS A 175 1.44 -7.76 26.69
CA HIS A 175 2.45 -6.71 26.47
C HIS A 175 2.04 -5.82 25.29
N ARG A 176 1.82 -4.52 25.54
CA ARG A 176 1.42 -3.57 24.50
C ARG A 176 2.60 -3.31 23.55
N LEU A 177 2.31 -3.27 22.24
CA LEU A 177 3.32 -3.04 21.21
C LEU A 177 3.73 -1.55 21.18
N PHE A 178 2.74 -0.64 21.06
CA PHE A 178 2.91 0.81 21.10
C PHE A 178 1.70 1.48 21.75
N GLU A 179 1.72 1.61 23.06
CA GLU A 179 0.58 2.10 23.87
C GLU A 179 0.13 3.52 23.46
N ARG A 180 1.08 4.41 23.18
CA ARG A 180 0.81 5.80 22.78
C ARG A 180 0.06 5.94 21.46
N ILE A 181 0.31 5.05 20.48
CA ILE A 181 -0.19 5.14 19.10
C ILE A 181 -1.37 4.21 18.92
N SER A 182 -1.22 2.94 19.28
CA SER A 182 -2.21 1.87 19.13
C SER A 182 -2.30 1.01 20.38
N PRO A 183 -3.07 1.42 21.41
CA PRO A 183 -3.12 0.76 22.71
C PRO A 183 -3.74 -0.66 22.68
N LYS A 184 -4.33 -1.07 21.55
CA LYS A 184 -4.94 -2.39 21.39
C LYS A 184 -3.97 -3.44 20.83
N LYS A 185 -2.87 -3.04 20.18
CA LYS A 185 -1.88 -3.97 19.62
C LYS A 185 -0.97 -4.50 20.72
N SER A 186 -0.68 -5.82 20.68
CA SER A 186 0.21 -6.52 21.60
C SER A 186 1.32 -7.25 20.85
N TRP A 187 2.44 -7.49 21.52
CA TRP A 187 3.57 -8.28 20.99
C TRP A 187 3.14 -9.72 20.69
N GLU A 188 2.39 -10.33 21.61
CA GLU A 188 1.88 -11.70 21.44
C GLU A 188 0.97 -11.81 20.21
N GLY A 189 0.11 -10.79 20.01
CA GLY A 189 -0.74 -10.71 18.83
C GLY A 189 0.09 -10.60 17.55
N SER A 190 1.07 -9.69 17.50
CA SER A 190 1.90 -9.49 16.31
C SER A 190 2.72 -10.75 15.96
N ILE A 191 3.28 -11.43 16.96
CA ILE A 191 4.01 -12.69 16.76
C ILE A 191 3.04 -13.78 16.27
N GLY A 192 1.85 -13.89 16.88
CA GLY A 192 0.83 -14.85 16.47
C GLY A 192 0.36 -14.65 15.03
N GLY A 193 0.15 -13.38 14.63
CA GLY A 193 -0.15 -13.02 13.23
C GLY A 193 0.97 -13.41 12.27
N GLY A 194 2.22 -13.18 12.66
CA GLY A 194 3.39 -13.59 11.90
C GLY A 194 3.45 -15.10 11.69
N VAL A 195 3.22 -15.88 12.73
CA VAL A 195 3.19 -17.36 12.63
C VAL A 195 2.10 -17.84 11.66
N VAL A 196 0.92 -17.23 11.70
CA VAL A 196 -0.18 -17.57 10.78
C VAL A 196 0.19 -17.23 9.32
N ALA A 197 0.78 -16.06 9.08
CA ALA A 197 1.19 -15.64 7.74
C ALA A 197 2.33 -16.52 7.19
N ILE A 198 3.32 -16.87 8.01
CA ILE A 198 4.39 -17.81 7.63
C ILE A 198 3.80 -19.20 7.36
N GLY A 199 2.84 -19.67 8.16
CA GLY A 199 2.12 -20.91 7.87
C GLY A 199 1.43 -20.89 6.50
N ALA A 200 0.79 -19.78 6.15
CA ALA A 200 0.17 -19.59 4.83
C ALA A 200 1.20 -19.55 3.69
N SER A 201 2.42 -19.04 3.93
CA SER A 201 3.47 -19.02 2.91
C SER A 201 3.89 -20.42 2.48
N PHE A 202 3.90 -21.40 3.39
CA PHE A 202 4.16 -22.81 3.04
C PHE A 202 3.05 -23.41 2.15
N VAL A 203 1.80 -22.99 2.37
CA VAL A 203 0.70 -23.37 1.48
C VAL A 203 0.90 -22.79 0.09
N LEU A 204 1.24 -21.49 -0.01
CA LEU A 204 1.53 -20.86 -1.31
C LEU A 204 2.73 -21.52 -2.01
N ALA A 205 3.81 -21.83 -1.27
CA ALA A 205 4.98 -22.52 -1.80
C ALA A 205 4.66 -23.90 -2.38
N HIS A 206 3.67 -24.60 -1.82
CA HIS A 206 3.22 -25.91 -2.33
C HIS A 206 2.51 -25.80 -3.68
N TYR A 207 1.70 -24.74 -3.89
CA TYR A 207 0.93 -24.57 -5.12
C TYR A 207 1.66 -23.72 -6.19
N PHE A 208 2.56 -22.85 -5.78
CA PHE A 208 3.23 -21.87 -6.68
C PHE A 208 4.75 -21.99 -6.56
N THR A 209 5.35 -22.57 -7.58
CA THR A 209 6.80 -22.88 -7.66
C THR A 209 7.66 -21.70 -8.12
N ILE A 210 7.13 -20.44 -8.06
CA ILE A 210 7.82 -19.22 -8.48
C ILE A 210 9.04 -18.94 -7.60
N MET A 211 8.94 -19.32 -6.32
CA MET A 211 9.98 -19.17 -5.30
C MET A 211 10.08 -20.44 -4.48
N SER A 212 11.25 -20.68 -3.90
CA SER A 212 11.44 -21.77 -2.94
C SER A 212 10.61 -21.55 -1.67
N MET A 213 10.41 -22.61 -0.89
CA MET A 213 9.66 -22.57 0.37
C MET A 213 10.22 -21.53 1.37
N TRP A 214 11.54 -21.40 1.43
CA TRP A 214 12.21 -20.46 2.33
C TRP A 214 12.11 -19.01 1.85
N GLU A 215 12.12 -18.77 0.55
CA GLU A 215 11.90 -17.44 -0.04
C GLU A 215 10.47 -16.97 0.21
N TRP A 216 9.47 -17.85 0.06
CA TRP A 216 8.09 -17.57 0.44
C TRP A 216 7.94 -17.22 1.92
N ALA A 217 8.61 -17.96 2.81
CA ALA A 217 8.60 -17.70 4.25
C ALA A 217 9.30 -16.36 4.57
N GLY A 218 10.42 -16.06 3.92
CA GLY A 218 11.13 -14.78 4.03
C GLY A 218 10.26 -13.61 3.57
N LEU A 219 9.58 -13.74 2.42
CA LEU A 219 8.65 -12.72 1.92
C LEU A 219 7.50 -12.49 2.91
N ALA A 220 6.89 -13.56 3.45
CA ALA A 220 5.82 -13.43 4.44
C ALA A 220 6.31 -12.70 5.70
N LEU A 221 7.50 -13.02 6.19
CA LEU A 221 8.10 -12.35 7.35
C LEU A 221 8.30 -10.86 7.08
N VAL A 222 8.88 -10.49 5.93
CA VAL A 222 9.08 -9.09 5.51
C VAL A 222 7.73 -8.37 5.46
N VAL A 223 6.73 -8.95 4.81
CA VAL A 223 5.38 -8.34 4.67
C VAL A 223 4.74 -8.10 6.04
N VAL A 224 4.83 -9.05 6.98
CA VAL A 224 4.25 -8.92 8.33
C VAL A 224 4.94 -7.83 9.14
N VAL A 225 6.28 -7.82 9.14
CA VAL A 225 7.06 -6.83 9.91
C VAL A 225 6.76 -5.42 9.38
N PHE A 226 6.92 -5.21 8.08
CA PHE A 226 6.70 -3.89 7.47
C PHE A 226 5.22 -3.51 7.44
N GLY A 227 4.30 -4.47 7.31
CA GLY A 227 2.87 -4.23 7.44
C GLY A 227 2.47 -3.75 8.83
N THR A 228 3.03 -4.34 9.88
CA THR A 228 2.82 -3.87 11.26
C THR A 228 3.33 -2.43 11.44
N TRP A 229 4.48 -2.09 10.89
CA TRP A 229 4.99 -0.71 10.93
C TRP A 229 4.18 0.26 10.08
N GLY A 230 3.63 -0.21 8.95
CA GLY A 230 2.75 0.60 8.09
C GLY A 230 1.51 1.08 8.84
N ASP A 231 0.75 0.17 9.45
CA ASP A 231 -0.42 0.53 10.27
C ASP A 231 -0.04 1.44 11.46
N LEU A 232 1.09 1.19 12.13
CA LEU A 232 1.57 2.08 13.20
C LEU A 232 1.91 3.48 12.70
N THR A 233 2.52 3.59 11.52
CA THR A 233 2.87 4.87 10.90
C THR A 233 1.62 5.65 10.51
N GLU A 234 0.64 5.01 9.91
CA GLU A 234 -0.64 5.62 9.55
C GLU A 234 -1.42 6.01 10.82
N SER A 235 -1.42 5.15 11.82
CA SER A 235 -2.01 5.44 13.14
C SER A 235 -1.35 6.66 13.79
N LEU A 236 -0.03 6.81 13.72
CA LEU A 236 0.69 8.00 14.22
C LEU A 236 0.25 9.27 13.48
N LEU A 237 0.19 9.22 12.15
CA LEU A 237 -0.28 10.33 11.32
C LEU A 237 -1.69 10.77 11.75
N LYS A 238 -2.62 9.84 11.91
CA LYS A 238 -4.00 10.13 12.36
C LYS A 238 -4.03 10.77 13.75
N ARG A 239 -3.19 10.31 14.69
CA ARG A 239 -3.12 10.92 16.02
C ARG A 239 -2.61 12.34 15.99
N GLN A 240 -1.59 12.64 15.17
CA GLN A 240 -1.08 14.01 15.02
C GLN A 240 -2.08 14.95 14.35
N LEU A 241 -2.93 14.44 13.47
CA LEU A 241 -3.99 15.21 12.83
C LEU A 241 -5.31 15.23 13.66
N HIS A 242 -5.30 14.66 14.86
CA HIS A 242 -6.46 14.57 15.75
C HIS A 242 -7.69 13.93 15.10
N VAL A 243 -7.47 12.91 14.27
CA VAL A 243 -8.54 12.11 13.63
C VAL A 243 -8.40 10.64 13.99
N LYS A 244 -9.47 9.89 13.78
CA LYS A 244 -9.47 8.43 13.92
C LYS A 244 -9.44 7.73 12.58
N ASP A 245 -10.19 8.21 11.61
CA ASP A 245 -10.32 7.65 10.26
C ASP A 245 -9.79 8.68 9.26
N SER A 246 -9.13 8.22 8.19
CA SER A 246 -8.50 9.08 7.20
C SER A 246 -9.51 9.77 6.28
N GLY A 247 -10.68 9.15 6.09
CA GLY A 247 -11.73 9.64 5.20
C GLY A 247 -13.03 8.85 5.32
N THR A 248 -13.92 9.05 4.33
CA THR A 248 -15.26 8.44 4.30
C THR A 248 -15.60 7.85 2.92
N ILE A 249 -14.60 7.64 2.06
CA ILE A 249 -14.81 7.15 0.69
C ILE A 249 -15.49 5.78 0.69
N LEU A 250 -15.14 4.92 1.64
CA LEU A 250 -15.77 3.60 1.78
C LEU A 250 -16.86 3.63 2.86
N PRO A 251 -18.15 3.54 2.49
CA PRO A 251 -19.24 3.61 3.46
C PRO A 251 -19.12 2.57 4.57
N GLY A 252 -18.98 3.04 5.82
CA GLY A 252 -18.85 2.20 7.00
C GLY A 252 -17.46 1.56 7.23
N HIS A 253 -16.49 1.80 6.33
CA HIS A 253 -15.12 1.26 6.42
C HIS A 253 -14.03 2.33 6.52
N GLY A 254 -14.37 3.62 6.60
CA GLY A 254 -13.40 4.70 6.68
C GLY A 254 -12.89 5.14 5.30
N GLY A 255 -11.66 5.59 5.27
CA GLY A 255 -11.01 6.02 4.04
C GLY A 255 -10.31 4.90 3.25
N MET A 256 -9.86 5.26 2.07
CA MET A 256 -9.03 4.38 1.25
C MET A 256 -7.64 4.18 1.91
N LEU A 257 -7.07 5.22 2.50
CA LEU A 257 -5.82 5.15 3.23
C LEU A 257 -5.90 4.14 4.39
N ASP A 258 -7.02 4.14 5.17
CA ASP A 258 -7.25 3.19 6.26
C ASP A 258 -7.31 1.71 5.80
N ARG A 259 -7.46 1.43 4.50
CA ARG A 259 -7.54 0.06 3.96
C ARG A 259 -6.21 -0.47 3.45
N PHE A 260 -5.28 0.42 3.17
CA PHE A 260 -3.97 0.08 2.62
C PHE A 260 -2.81 0.50 3.53
N ASP A 261 -3.09 0.94 4.76
CA ASP A 261 -2.12 1.40 5.75
C ASP A 261 -0.92 0.45 5.92
N SER A 262 -1.19 -0.83 6.15
CA SER A 262 -0.18 -1.88 6.27
C SER A 262 0.53 -2.12 4.93
N ALA A 263 -0.20 -2.06 3.82
CA ALA A 263 0.33 -2.33 2.48
C ALA A 263 1.35 -1.28 2.04
N LEU A 264 1.18 0.00 2.44
CA LEU A 264 2.06 1.10 2.03
C LEU A 264 3.53 0.91 2.44
N MET A 265 3.83 0.21 3.53
CA MET A 265 5.20 -0.14 3.89
C MET A 265 5.57 -1.57 3.50
N ALA A 266 4.60 -2.49 3.48
CA ALA A 266 4.85 -3.88 3.12
C ALA A 266 5.23 -4.03 1.63
N ILE A 267 4.58 -3.30 0.73
CA ILE A 267 4.84 -3.41 -0.72
C ILE A 267 6.27 -3.02 -1.09
N PRO A 268 6.81 -1.84 -0.69
CA PRO A 268 8.19 -1.50 -0.98
C PRO A 268 9.20 -2.51 -0.43
N ALA A 269 8.99 -2.95 0.80
CA ALA A 269 9.86 -3.94 1.44
C ALA A 269 9.81 -5.30 0.72
N ALA A 270 8.62 -5.73 0.30
CA ALA A 270 8.42 -6.94 -0.49
C ALA A 270 9.08 -6.82 -1.87
N ALA A 271 8.95 -5.68 -2.55
CA ALA A 271 9.58 -5.44 -3.85
C ALA A 271 11.10 -5.50 -3.77
N VAL A 272 11.70 -4.86 -2.76
CA VAL A 272 13.15 -4.92 -2.51
C VAL A 272 13.59 -6.34 -2.17
N SER A 273 12.87 -7.03 -1.27
CA SER A 273 13.18 -8.41 -0.89
C SER A 273 13.12 -9.35 -2.10
N TYR A 274 12.06 -9.26 -2.89
CA TYR A 274 11.87 -10.09 -4.09
C TYR A 274 12.97 -9.86 -5.13
N THR A 275 13.31 -8.61 -5.44
CA THR A 275 14.39 -8.31 -6.40
C THR A 275 15.75 -8.83 -5.95
N HIS A 276 16.05 -8.80 -4.65
CA HIS A 276 17.31 -9.36 -4.12
C HIS A 276 17.34 -10.89 -4.14
N LEU A 277 16.21 -11.55 -3.97
CA LEU A 277 16.11 -13.00 -3.99
C LEU A 277 16.17 -13.57 -5.42
N THR A 278 15.73 -12.80 -6.42
CA THR A 278 15.59 -13.27 -7.80
C THR A 278 16.69 -12.76 -8.75
N LEU A 279 17.52 -11.80 -8.32
CA LEU A 279 18.68 -11.40 -9.12
C LEU A 279 19.72 -12.54 -9.15
N PRO A 280 20.21 -12.95 -10.33
CA PRO A 280 21.34 -13.85 -10.41
C PRO A 280 22.55 -13.17 -9.76
N THR A 281 23.11 -13.81 -8.73
CA THR A 281 24.38 -13.44 -8.08
C THR A 281 25.56 -13.65 -9.00
#